data_12eecdeda98c1ad5dd2437f2c0873ebf
#
_entry.id   12eecdeda98c1ad5dd2437f2c0873ebf
#
_cell.length_a   1.000
_cell.length_b   1.000
_cell.length_c   1.000
_cell.angle_alpha   90.00
_cell.angle_beta   90.00
_cell.angle_gamma   90.00
#
_symmetry.space_group_name_H-M   'P 1'
#
loop_
_entity.id
_entity.type
_entity.pdbx_description
1 polymer ?
#
loop_
_entity_poly.entity_id
_entity_poly.type
_entity_poly.pdbx_seq_one_letter_code
_entity_poly.pdbx_strand_id
1 'polypeptide(L)'
;MAIENLITDHLDLWTAAVRPKSSAGRGSNSKLELTGIKKLRELILELAVRGKLVPQDPSDEPASVLLERIAAEKARLVKEKKIKKSKALPEIGEEEKLFELPDGWEWARLNDLGDWGAGATPTRSNLDFYGGNIPWFKSGELTSDYIFKSEESVTELALSKSSLRYNDVGDVLVAMYGATIGKTAILGVKATTNQAVCACTTFDGFLNLYLLKLLKAYRPRLIGMGAGGAQPNISKDKLIATIVALPPFNEQKRIVSKIDELMALCDQLEQCSESQLAAHQTLVETLLATLTDSCNVDELAQNWARLSTHFDILFTTEASIDALKQTILQLAVMGKLVPQDPSDEPASALLERIAAEKARLVKEKKIKKEKPLPEISENEKPFELPQGWVWCRFSNLSTEVATGPFGSMISASEYISDGIPLINPSHMVNGKIIEDKEITVSMSKANQLDGYRIKSGDVVMARRGEMGRCALVTERENNWLCGTGSFVLKFSAEVNRQYILLMFQSKWVRGYLSGSSVGSTMVNLNHGILNKLPIMLPPPQEQSRVILMVDRLMALCDQLKSHLQTSQQTQLKLVDSLVEQAF
;
A
#
# COMPACT_ATOMS: atom_id res chain seq x y z
N MET A 1 31.65 7.48 16.22
CA MET A 1 30.54 6.99 17.08
C MET A 1 30.52 5.47 16.94
N ALA A 2 30.47 4.71 18.03
CA ALA A 2 30.35 3.25 17.90
C ALA A 2 29.02 2.94 17.20
N ILE A 3 29.04 2.01 16.23
CA ILE A 3 27.85 1.67 15.43
C ILE A 3 26.69 1.18 16.29
N GLU A 4 27.01 0.50 17.40
CA GLU A 4 26.03 0.09 18.39
C GLU A 4 25.25 1.28 18.94
N ASN A 5 25.92 2.39 19.23
CA ASN A 5 25.28 3.61 19.71
C ASN A 5 24.37 4.24 18.62
N LEU A 6 24.77 4.19 17.35
CA LEU A 6 23.93 4.69 16.25
C LEU A 6 22.61 3.94 16.14
N ILE A 7 22.62 2.64 16.47
CA ILE A 7 21.42 1.80 16.46
C ILE A 7 20.63 2.00 17.76
N THR A 8 21.28 1.85 18.91
CA THR A 8 20.61 1.82 20.22
C THR A 8 20.11 3.17 20.68
N ASP A 9 20.86 4.26 20.41
CA ASP A 9 20.47 5.61 20.82
C ASP A 9 19.32 6.20 20.00
N HIS A 10 18.99 5.56 18.86
CA HIS A 10 17.97 6.03 17.91
C HIS A 10 16.90 4.97 17.59
N LEU A 11 16.68 3.99 18.48
CA LEU A 11 15.67 2.94 18.28
C LEU A 11 14.28 3.50 17.97
N ASP A 12 13.89 4.54 18.70
CA ASP A 12 12.59 5.20 18.51
C ASP A 12 12.45 5.78 17.10
N LEU A 13 13.53 6.33 16.55
CA LEU A 13 13.53 6.89 15.20
C LEU A 13 13.46 5.80 14.13
N TRP A 14 14.23 4.71 14.31
CA TRP A 14 14.21 3.58 13.38
C TRP A 14 12.83 2.90 13.30
N THR A 15 12.13 2.79 14.44
CA THR A 15 10.81 2.14 14.51
C THR A 15 9.66 3.07 14.12
N ALA A 16 9.79 4.39 14.37
CA ALA A 16 8.75 5.38 14.06
C ALA A 16 8.72 5.84 12.60
N ALA A 17 9.83 5.66 11.85
CA ALA A 17 9.90 6.06 10.45
C ALA A 17 9.16 5.07 9.54
N VAL A 18 7.87 5.35 9.30
CA VAL A 18 6.96 4.51 8.52
C VAL A 18 6.46 5.21 7.27
N ARG A 19 6.07 4.43 6.25
CA ARG A 19 5.38 4.91 5.05
C ARG A 19 4.17 4.04 4.74
N PRO A 20 3.09 4.58 4.14
CA PRO A 20 2.04 3.74 3.58
C PRO A 20 2.62 2.81 2.50
N LYS A 21 2.32 1.51 2.58
CA LYS A 21 2.67 0.57 1.51
C LYS A 21 1.89 0.96 0.25
N SER A 22 2.58 1.21 -0.86
CA SER A 22 1.92 1.44 -2.16
C SER A 22 1.14 0.19 -2.56
N SER A 23 -0.19 0.25 -2.48
CA SER A 23 -1.06 -0.81 -2.97
C SER A 23 -1.43 -0.51 -4.42
N ALA A 24 -0.88 -1.26 -5.36
CA ALA A 24 -1.35 -1.30 -6.75
C ALA A 24 -2.70 -2.05 -6.91
N GLY A 25 -3.49 -2.21 -5.84
CA GLY A 25 -4.73 -2.96 -5.78
C GLY A 25 -5.82 -2.27 -4.96
N ARG A 26 -7.09 -2.44 -5.40
CA ARG A 26 -8.32 -1.91 -4.81
C ARG A 26 -8.57 -2.44 -3.38
N GLY A 27 -7.89 -1.89 -2.37
CA GLY A 27 -8.15 -2.22 -0.98
C GLY A 27 -7.70 -1.09 -0.06
N SER A 28 -8.60 -0.57 0.77
CA SER A 28 -8.40 0.58 1.65
C SER A 28 -7.55 0.32 2.91
N ASN A 29 -6.96 -0.86 3.07
CA ASN A 29 -6.02 -1.13 4.16
C ASN A 29 -4.59 -0.95 3.67
N SER A 30 -4.09 0.28 3.67
CA SER A 30 -2.67 0.57 3.46
C SER A 30 -1.88 0.04 4.68
N LYS A 31 -1.32 -1.16 4.56
CA LYS A 31 -0.31 -1.62 5.53
C LYS A 31 0.83 -0.61 5.56
N LEU A 32 1.32 -0.28 6.75
CA LEU A 32 2.49 0.56 6.92
C LEU A 32 3.75 -0.26 6.58
N GLU A 33 4.71 0.35 5.90
CA GLU A 33 6.06 -0.17 5.70
C GLU A 33 6.98 0.45 6.75
N LEU A 34 7.69 -0.36 7.52
CA LEU A 34 8.68 0.06 8.50
C LEU A 34 9.96 0.50 7.79
N THR A 35 9.89 1.67 7.15
CA THR A 35 10.96 2.21 6.28
C THR A 35 12.26 2.45 7.05
N GLY A 36 12.17 2.87 8.32
CA GLY A 36 13.34 3.07 9.16
C GLY A 36 14.13 1.78 9.38
N ILE A 37 13.46 0.67 9.74
CA ILE A 37 14.11 -0.63 9.93
C ILE A 37 14.73 -1.14 8.62
N LYS A 38 14.06 -0.93 7.50
CA LYS A 38 14.62 -1.27 6.17
C LYS A 38 15.91 -0.52 5.88
N LYS A 39 15.95 0.80 6.13
CA LYS A 39 17.15 1.62 5.98
C LYS A 39 18.25 1.22 6.96
N LEU A 40 17.90 0.84 8.18
CA LEU A 40 18.86 0.30 9.16
C LEU A 40 19.53 -0.97 8.64
N ARG A 41 18.78 -1.91 8.03
CA ARG A 41 19.35 -3.11 7.40
C ARG A 41 20.31 -2.76 6.26
N GLU A 42 19.93 -1.78 5.42
CA GLU A 42 20.77 -1.28 4.33
C GLU A 42 22.05 -0.64 4.87
N LEU A 43 21.96 0.17 5.93
CA LEU A 43 23.09 0.79 6.60
C LEU A 43 24.06 -0.24 7.19
N ILE A 44 23.57 -1.26 7.88
CA ILE A 44 24.39 -2.34 8.45
C ILE A 44 25.23 -3.01 7.36
N LEU A 45 24.62 -3.34 6.21
CA LEU A 45 25.31 -3.95 5.09
C LEU A 45 26.37 -3.00 4.46
N GLU A 46 26.03 -1.73 4.32
CA GLU A 46 26.96 -0.75 3.75
C GLU A 46 28.16 -0.50 4.67
N LEU A 47 27.94 -0.41 5.98
CA LEU A 47 29.02 -0.30 6.97
C LEU A 47 29.93 -1.53 6.97
N ALA A 48 29.35 -2.71 6.78
CA ALA A 48 30.11 -3.96 6.69
C ALA A 48 31.09 -3.98 5.50
N VAL A 49 30.64 -3.54 4.32
CA VAL A 49 31.49 -3.55 3.11
C VAL A 49 32.50 -2.41 3.07
N ARG A 50 32.31 -1.39 3.91
CA ARG A 50 33.27 -0.29 4.09
C ARG A 50 34.27 -0.52 5.24
N GLY A 51 34.20 -1.67 5.92
CA GLY A 51 35.07 -1.99 7.05
C GLY A 51 34.81 -1.14 8.29
N LYS A 52 33.60 -0.59 8.43
CA LYS A 52 33.20 0.24 9.58
C LYS A 52 32.33 -0.52 10.61
N LEU A 53 31.94 -1.79 10.33
CA LEU A 53 31.02 -2.55 11.16
C LEU A 53 31.68 -3.21 12.37
N VAL A 54 32.92 -3.66 12.21
CA VAL A 54 33.71 -4.30 13.27
C VAL A 54 35.08 -3.64 13.36
N PRO A 55 35.74 -3.65 14.54
CA PRO A 55 37.10 -3.14 14.64
C PRO A 55 38.08 -4.01 13.85
N GLN A 56 39.06 -3.39 13.19
CA GLN A 56 40.19 -4.06 12.58
C GLN A 56 41.09 -4.63 13.66
N ASP A 57 41.65 -5.82 13.40
CA ASP A 57 42.64 -6.46 14.27
C ASP A 57 44.00 -6.45 13.54
N PRO A 58 45.00 -5.72 14.05
CA PRO A 58 46.34 -5.64 13.43
C PRO A 58 47.06 -6.99 13.35
N SER A 59 46.61 -7.99 14.09
CA SER A 59 47.16 -9.37 14.05
C SER A 59 46.59 -10.23 12.92
N ASP A 60 45.54 -9.78 12.25
CA ASP A 60 44.99 -10.50 11.12
C ASP A 60 45.94 -10.46 9.92
N GLU A 61 46.01 -11.57 9.18
CA GLU A 61 46.79 -11.63 7.94
C GLU A 61 46.16 -10.62 6.93
N PRO A 62 46.94 -9.67 6.39
CA PRO A 62 46.41 -8.67 5.44
C PRO A 62 45.78 -9.31 4.21
N ALA A 63 44.76 -8.66 3.63
CA ALA A 63 44.07 -9.13 2.43
C ALA A 63 45.00 -9.21 1.20
N SER A 64 46.11 -8.45 1.16
CA SER A 64 47.13 -8.58 0.10
C SER A 64 47.73 -9.98 0.05
N VAL A 65 48.14 -10.54 1.22
CA VAL A 65 48.67 -11.90 1.33
C VAL A 65 47.60 -12.95 0.98
N LEU A 66 46.35 -12.70 1.40
CA LEU A 66 45.21 -13.55 1.04
C LEU A 66 45.00 -13.58 -0.47
N LEU A 67 45.06 -12.43 -1.17
CA LEU A 67 44.91 -12.32 -2.61
C LEU A 67 46.03 -13.08 -3.36
N GLU A 68 47.27 -13.01 -2.89
CA GLU A 68 48.37 -13.79 -3.45
C GLU A 68 48.10 -15.30 -3.35
N ARG A 69 47.59 -15.79 -2.22
CA ARG A 69 47.20 -17.19 -2.03
C ARG A 69 46.06 -17.61 -2.95
N ILE A 70 45.02 -16.77 -3.05
CA ILE A 70 43.88 -16.98 -3.96
C ILE A 70 44.36 -17.04 -5.43
N ALA A 71 45.26 -16.13 -5.84
CA ALA A 71 45.83 -16.12 -7.19
C ALA A 71 46.64 -17.41 -7.49
N ALA A 72 47.43 -17.87 -6.53
CA ALA A 72 48.19 -19.14 -6.64
C ALA A 72 47.26 -20.35 -6.78
N GLU A 73 46.19 -20.42 -5.96
CA GLU A 73 45.16 -21.46 -6.07
C GLU A 73 44.48 -21.42 -7.42
N LYS A 74 44.00 -20.25 -7.87
CA LYS A 74 43.37 -20.05 -9.18
C LYS A 74 44.29 -20.56 -10.32
N ALA A 75 45.58 -20.20 -10.27
CA ALA A 75 46.56 -20.65 -11.26
C ALA A 75 46.72 -22.16 -11.25
N ARG A 76 46.76 -22.80 -10.07
CA ARG A 76 46.81 -24.25 -9.89
C ARG A 76 45.60 -24.95 -10.51
N LEU A 77 44.37 -24.47 -10.17
CA LEU A 77 43.13 -25.04 -10.68
C LEU A 77 43.00 -24.91 -12.21
N VAL A 78 43.49 -23.81 -12.80
CA VAL A 78 43.58 -23.65 -14.26
C VAL A 78 44.55 -24.64 -14.87
N LYS A 79 45.74 -24.84 -14.27
CA LYS A 79 46.74 -25.82 -14.72
C LYS A 79 46.20 -27.25 -14.65
N GLU A 80 45.45 -27.57 -13.60
CA GLU A 80 44.77 -28.86 -13.42
C GLU A 80 43.53 -29.04 -14.32
N LYS A 81 43.18 -28.03 -15.15
CA LYS A 81 41.97 -27.97 -16.00
C LYS A 81 40.66 -28.16 -15.23
N LYS A 82 40.65 -27.86 -13.94
CA LYS A 82 39.44 -27.88 -13.10
C LYS A 82 38.54 -26.66 -13.35
N ILE A 83 39.17 -25.51 -13.64
CA ILE A 83 38.47 -24.29 -14.04
C ILE A 83 39.03 -23.77 -15.37
N LYS A 84 38.22 -22.99 -16.08
CA LYS A 84 38.65 -22.32 -17.32
C LYS A 84 39.49 -21.07 -17.00
N LYS A 85 40.54 -20.83 -17.78
CA LYS A 85 41.30 -19.58 -17.67
C LYS A 85 40.36 -18.38 -17.96
N SER A 86 40.17 -17.51 -17.00
CA SER A 86 39.40 -16.30 -17.17
C SER A 86 40.19 -15.27 -17.99
N LYS A 87 39.47 -14.38 -18.70
CA LYS A 87 40.08 -13.25 -19.40
C LYS A 87 40.69 -12.30 -18.37
N ALA A 88 41.90 -11.82 -18.61
CA ALA A 88 42.53 -10.82 -17.79
C ALA A 88 41.68 -9.51 -17.85
N LEU A 89 41.36 -8.97 -16.69
CA LEU A 89 40.71 -7.69 -16.55
C LEU A 89 41.78 -6.58 -16.35
N PRO A 90 41.47 -5.31 -16.70
CA PRO A 90 42.37 -4.20 -16.44
C PRO A 90 42.69 -4.05 -14.94
N GLU A 91 43.83 -3.47 -14.63
CA GLU A 91 44.13 -3.03 -13.26
C GLU A 91 43.06 -2.08 -12.73
N ILE A 92 42.89 -2.06 -11.40
CA ILE A 92 41.88 -1.21 -10.75
C ILE A 92 42.42 0.22 -10.74
N GLY A 93 41.74 1.12 -11.47
CA GLY A 93 42.05 2.54 -11.49
C GLY A 93 41.60 3.26 -10.20
N GLU A 94 42.23 4.38 -9.86
CA GLU A 94 41.85 5.19 -8.69
C GLU A 94 40.38 5.68 -8.80
N GLU A 95 39.93 6.01 -10.01
CA GLU A 95 38.57 6.45 -10.31
C GLU A 95 37.49 5.37 -10.09
N GLU A 96 37.87 4.09 -10.02
CA GLU A 96 36.97 2.97 -9.73
C GLU A 96 36.78 2.77 -8.23
N LYS A 97 37.72 3.25 -7.39
CA LYS A 97 37.70 3.09 -5.93
C LYS A 97 36.64 3.99 -5.33
N LEU A 98 35.72 3.39 -4.56
CA LEU A 98 34.51 4.07 -4.08
C LEU A 98 34.72 4.84 -2.77
N PHE A 99 35.69 4.41 -1.97
CA PHE A 99 36.02 4.95 -0.64
C PHE A 99 37.43 4.52 -0.24
N GLU A 100 37.96 5.13 0.81
CA GLU A 100 39.24 4.73 1.41
C GLU A 100 39.08 3.42 2.17
N LEU A 101 39.97 2.46 1.94
CA LEU A 101 39.95 1.18 2.64
C LEU A 101 40.57 1.29 4.05
N PRO A 102 40.06 0.52 5.03
CA PRO A 102 40.78 0.31 6.29
C PRO A 102 42.12 -0.39 6.10
N ASP A 103 42.98 -0.26 7.09
CA ASP A 103 44.26 -0.97 7.10
C ASP A 103 44.06 -2.49 6.97
N GLY A 104 44.89 -3.12 6.17
CA GLY A 104 44.82 -4.57 5.92
C GLY A 104 43.79 -5.02 4.89
N TRP A 105 42.94 -4.11 4.37
CA TRP A 105 42.00 -4.43 3.30
C TRP A 105 42.62 -4.15 1.92
N GLU A 106 42.08 -4.83 0.88
CA GLU A 106 42.50 -4.64 -0.49
C GLU A 106 41.32 -4.55 -1.46
N TRP A 107 41.48 -3.79 -2.53
CA TRP A 107 40.53 -3.81 -3.64
C TRP A 107 40.75 -5.03 -4.53
N ALA A 108 39.69 -5.76 -4.86
CA ALA A 108 39.74 -6.91 -5.75
C ALA A 108 38.57 -6.88 -6.75
N ARG A 109 38.72 -7.55 -7.89
CA ARG A 109 37.59 -7.82 -8.77
C ARG A 109 36.92 -9.13 -8.37
N LEU A 110 35.59 -9.21 -8.48
CA LEU A 110 34.85 -10.47 -8.19
C LEU A 110 35.41 -11.67 -8.99
N ASN A 111 35.94 -11.41 -10.20
CA ASN A 111 36.62 -12.40 -11.02
C ASN A 111 37.81 -13.08 -10.30
N ASP A 112 38.45 -12.40 -9.41
CA ASP A 112 39.66 -12.89 -8.75
C ASP A 112 39.35 -13.73 -7.51
N LEU A 113 38.15 -13.61 -6.96
CA LEU A 113 37.75 -14.23 -5.71
C LEU A 113 36.97 -15.54 -5.85
N GLY A 114 36.63 -15.95 -7.08
CA GLY A 114 35.92 -17.21 -7.30
C GLY A 114 35.79 -17.63 -8.78
N ASP A 115 35.31 -18.84 -9.00
CA ASP A 115 34.94 -19.35 -10.35
C ASP A 115 33.49 -19.03 -10.65
N TRP A 116 33.26 -18.16 -11.61
CA TRP A 116 31.94 -17.63 -11.97
C TRP A 116 31.39 -18.29 -13.22
N GLY A 117 30.16 -18.80 -13.15
CA GLY A 117 29.46 -19.38 -14.28
C GLY A 117 27.99 -18.98 -14.36
N ALA A 118 27.59 -18.50 -15.53
CA ALA A 118 26.16 -18.28 -15.80
C ALA A 118 25.47 -19.63 -16.05
N GLY A 119 24.24 -19.77 -15.61
CA GLY A 119 23.39 -20.91 -15.92
C GLY A 119 22.91 -20.90 -17.37
N ALA A 120 22.08 -21.87 -17.72
CA ALA A 120 21.50 -22.02 -19.06
C ALA A 120 20.04 -22.45 -18.98
N THR A 121 19.28 -22.17 -20.05
CA THR A 121 17.92 -22.68 -20.22
C THR A 121 17.95 -23.70 -21.38
N PRO A 122 17.71 -24.98 -21.10
CA PRO A 122 17.54 -25.99 -22.17
C PRO A 122 16.34 -25.61 -23.06
N THR A 123 16.35 -26.11 -24.29
CA THR A 123 15.29 -25.85 -25.26
C THR A 123 13.92 -26.25 -24.69
N ARG A 124 13.05 -25.30 -24.47
CA ARG A 124 11.71 -25.51 -23.82
C ARG A 124 10.78 -26.43 -24.60
N SER A 125 10.92 -26.47 -25.93
CA SER A 125 10.13 -27.37 -26.79
C SER A 125 10.53 -28.87 -26.67
N ASN A 126 11.69 -29.19 -26.07
CA ASN A 126 12.09 -30.56 -25.81
C ASN A 126 11.71 -30.95 -24.38
N LEU A 127 10.62 -31.68 -24.23
CA LEU A 127 10.09 -32.11 -22.94
C LEU A 127 11.01 -33.11 -22.22
N ASP A 128 11.85 -33.87 -22.94
CA ASP A 128 12.79 -34.81 -22.35
C ASP A 128 13.91 -34.14 -21.53
N PHE A 129 14.03 -32.82 -21.63
CA PHE A 129 15.00 -32.05 -20.86
C PHE A 129 14.49 -31.66 -19.45
N TYR A 130 13.21 -31.82 -19.17
CA TYR A 130 12.57 -31.36 -17.94
C TYR A 130 11.93 -32.52 -17.15
N GLY A 131 11.65 -32.29 -15.86
CA GLY A 131 11.00 -33.29 -15.00
C GLY A 131 11.93 -34.38 -14.47
N GLY A 132 13.25 -34.20 -14.57
CA GLY A 132 14.26 -35.13 -14.00
C GLY A 132 14.51 -34.88 -12.51
N ASN A 133 15.66 -35.39 -12.04
CA ASN A 133 16.04 -35.32 -10.61
C ASN A 133 17.05 -34.20 -10.29
N ILE A 134 17.49 -33.41 -11.28
CA ILE A 134 18.46 -32.34 -11.08
C ILE A 134 17.71 -31.03 -10.81
N PRO A 135 17.83 -30.45 -9.63
CA PRO A 135 17.21 -29.14 -9.33
C PRO A 135 17.71 -28.07 -10.30
N TRP A 136 16.78 -27.21 -10.80
CA TRP A 136 17.09 -26.15 -11.74
C TRP A 136 16.47 -24.84 -11.27
N PHE A 137 17.28 -23.99 -10.64
CA PHE A 137 16.84 -22.76 -10.02
C PHE A 137 16.72 -21.60 -11.02
N LYS A 138 15.62 -20.86 -10.90
CA LYS A 138 15.37 -19.60 -11.63
C LYS A 138 15.65 -18.40 -10.73
N SER A 139 15.90 -17.24 -11.32
CA SER A 139 16.23 -16.02 -10.58
C SER A 139 15.13 -15.57 -9.60
N GLY A 140 13.86 -15.94 -9.82
CA GLY A 140 12.75 -15.66 -8.93
C GLY A 140 12.81 -16.42 -7.61
N GLU A 141 13.45 -17.59 -7.60
CA GLU A 141 13.50 -18.51 -6.47
C GLU A 141 14.58 -18.16 -5.44
N LEU A 142 15.44 -17.16 -5.71
CA LEU A 142 16.44 -16.66 -4.76
C LEU A 142 15.76 -15.78 -3.68
N THR A 143 15.04 -16.41 -2.77
CA THR A 143 14.18 -15.73 -1.78
C THR A 143 14.69 -15.79 -0.35
N SER A 144 15.68 -16.64 -0.07
CA SER A 144 16.30 -16.84 1.25
C SER A 144 17.81 -17.00 1.12
N ASP A 145 18.54 -16.89 2.24
CA ASP A 145 20.01 -17.00 2.26
C ASP A 145 20.49 -18.39 1.83
N TYR A 146 19.71 -19.44 2.12
CA TYR A 146 19.95 -20.81 1.67
C TYR A 146 18.72 -21.34 0.92
N ILE A 147 18.96 -22.02 -0.20
CA ILE A 147 17.91 -22.66 -1.01
C ILE A 147 18.20 -24.14 -1.19
N PHE A 148 17.16 -24.98 -1.01
CA PHE A 148 17.29 -26.44 -0.99
C PHE A 148 16.40 -27.11 -2.04
N LYS A 149 15.37 -26.43 -2.56
CA LYS A 149 14.36 -27.01 -3.46
C LYS A 149 14.00 -26.01 -4.54
N SER A 150 14.04 -26.45 -5.80
CA SER A 150 13.58 -25.69 -6.96
C SER A 150 12.16 -26.08 -7.35
N GLU A 151 11.45 -25.18 -8.03
CA GLU A 151 10.13 -25.45 -8.62
C GLU A 151 10.21 -26.41 -9.81
N GLU A 152 11.26 -26.31 -10.60
CA GLU A 152 11.49 -27.15 -11.78
C GLU A 152 12.79 -27.93 -11.63
N SER A 153 12.85 -29.07 -12.34
CA SER A 153 14.04 -29.93 -12.45
C SER A 153 14.37 -30.24 -13.90
N VAL A 154 15.61 -30.59 -14.16
CA VAL A 154 16.10 -31.00 -15.47
C VAL A 154 16.64 -32.43 -15.43
N THR A 155 16.81 -33.03 -16.60
CA THR A 155 17.33 -34.40 -16.75
C THR A 155 18.84 -34.43 -17.02
N GLU A 156 19.48 -35.58 -16.83
CA GLU A 156 20.87 -35.81 -17.25
C GLU A 156 21.05 -35.59 -18.75
N LEU A 157 20.01 -35.88 -19.55
CA LEU A 157 20.03 -35.62 -20.99
C LEU A 157 20.16 -34.11 -21.26
N ALA A 158 19.41 -33.25 -20.52
CA ALA A 158 19.54 -31.80 -20.63
C ALA A 158 20.96 -31.35 -20.27
N LEU A 159 21.54 -31.89 -19.21
CA LEU A 159 22.91 -31.58 -18.78
C LEU A 159 23.95 -31.94 -19.85
N SER A 160 23.80 -33.09 -20.49
CA SER A 160 24.75 -33.58 -21.52
C SER A 160 24.60 -32.89 -22.87
N LYS A 161 23.40 -32.40 -23.23
CA LYS A 161 23.06 -31.82 -24.56
C LYS A 161 22.94 -30.30 -24.58
N SER A 162 23.08 -29.63 -23.42
CA SER A 162 23.02 -28.17 -23.34
C SER A 162 24.26 -27.59 -22.64
N SER A 163 24.30 -26.27 -22.50
CA SER A 163 25.36 -25.57 -21.77
C SER A 163 25.12 -25.49 -20.25
N LEU A 164 24.21 -26.31 -19.72
CA LEU A 164 23.99 -26.42 -18.27
C LEU A 164 25.27 -26.89 -17.58
N ARG A 165 25.52 -26.33 -16.40
CA ARG A 165 26.59 -26.79 -15.51
C ARG A 165 26.01 -27.10 -14.12
N TYR A 166 26.61 -28.08 -13.46
CA TYR A 166 26.39 -28.24 -12.03
C TYR A 166 27.05 -27.11 -11.25
N ASN A 167 26.35 -26.69 -10.21
CA ASN A 167 26.90 -25.88 -9.15
C ASN A 167 26.83 -26.70 -7.85
N ASP A 168 27.86 -26.60 -7.03
CA ASP A 168 27.99 -27.43 -5.84
C ASP A 168 27.34 -26.80 -4.61
N VAL A 169 27.18 -27.59 -3.55
CA VAL A 169 26.70 -27.08 -2.24
C VAL A 169 27.66 -26.02 -1.74
N GLY A 170 27.14 -24.89 -1.33
CA GLY A 170 27.93 -23.73 -0.87
C GLY A 170 28.19 -22.67 -1.93
N ASP A 171 27.90 -22.94 -3.22
CA ASP A 171 28.01 -21.92 -4.27
C ASP A 171 27.04 -20.78 -4.03
N VAL A 172 27.49 -19.55 -4.28
CA VAL A 172 26.68 -18.33 -4.15
C VAL A 172 26.06 -18.00 -5.49
N LEU A 173 24.75 -17.90 -5.50
CA LEU A 173 23.96 -17.53 -6.67
C LEU A 173 23.63 -16.03 -6.65
N VAL A 174 23.64 -15.38 -7.81
CA VAL A 174 23.19 -14.01 -8.01
C VAL A 174 22.34 -13.89 -9.26
N ALA A 175 21.18 -13.26 -9.12
CA ALA A 175 20.28 -12.98 -10.23
C ALA A 175 20.75 -11.76 -11.04
N MET A 176 20.74 -11.88 -12.37
CA MET A 176 21.28 -10.89 -13.29
C MET A 176 20.20 -10.16 -14.11
N TYR A 177 18.93 -10.61 -14.11
CA TYR A 177 17.91 -10.12 -15.06
C TYR A 177 16.67 -9.55 -14.38
N GLY A 178 16.18 -8.44 -14.94
CA GLY A 178 14.88 -7.83 -14.63
C GLY A 178 14.73 -7.38 -13.18
N ALA A 179 13.54 -7.50 -12.64
CA ALA A 179 13.21 -7.12 -11.26
C ALA A 179 13.94 -7.94 -10.19
N THR A 180 14.57 -9.05 -10.58
CA THR A 180 15.30 -9.94 -9.67
C THR A 180 16.78 -9.59 -9.52
N ILE A 181 17.32 -8.64 -10.30
CA ILE A 181 18.72 -8.24 -10.25
C ILE A 181 19.19 -8.04 -8.79
N GLY A 182 20.33 -8.68 -8.48
CA GLY A 182 20.96 -8.61 -7.17
C GLY A 182 20.30 -9.45 -6.09
N LYS A 183 19.27 -10.25 -6.38
CA LYS A 183 18.84 -11.32 -5.47
C LYS A 183 19.93 -12.36 -5.40
N THR A 184 20.23 -12.84 -4.19
CA THR A 184 21.32 -13.77 -3.92
C THR A 184 20.87 -14.89 -2.99
N ALA A 185 21.49 -16.06 -3.14
CA ALA A 185 21.30 -17.21 -2.26
C ALA A 185 22.53 -18.12 -2.28
N ILE A 186 22.71 -18.96 -1.28
CA ILE A 186 23.69 -20.06 -1.24
C ILE A 186 22.96 -21.37 -1.53
N LEU A 187 23.54 -22.21 -2.37
CA LEU A 187 23.02 -23.53 -2.65
C LEU A 187 23.19 -24.47 -1.44
N GLY A 188 22.09 -24.99 -0.93
CA GLY A 188 22.08 -26.08 0.06
C GLY A 188 22.09 -27.49 -0.57
N VAL A 189 21.93 -27.56 -1.88
CA VAL A 189 21.94 -28.84 -2.67
C VAL A 189 22.72 -28.62 -3.95
N LYS A 190 23.29 -29.71 -4.52
CA LYS A 190 23.91 -29.68 -5.84
C LYS A 190 22.83 -29.45 -6.90
N ALA A 191 22.98 -28.41 -7.73
CA ALA A 191 21.92 -27.97 -8.62
C ALA A 191 22.44 -27.30 -9.90
N THR A 192 21.54 -27.03 -10.83
CA THR A 192 21.76 -26.20 -12.02
C THR A 192 20.93 -24.92 -11.93
N THR A 193 21.22 -23.93 -12.79
CA THR A 193 20.52 -22.64 -12.79
C THR A 193 20.16 -22.24 -14.22
N ASN A 194 19.17 -21.33 -14.35
CA ASN A 194 18.83 -20.73 -15.63
C ASN A 194 19.85 -19.63 -16.02
N GLN A 195 19.79 -19.14 -17.25
CA GLN A 195 20.70 -18.11 -17.77
C GLN A 195 20.60 -16.75 -17.04
N ALA A 196 19.52 -16.50 -16.29
CA ALA A 196 19.34 -15.30 -15.49
C ALA A 196 20.05 -15.33 -14.14
N VAL A 197 20.71 -16.45 -13.81
CA VAL A 197 21.45 -16.65 -12.55
C VAL A 197 22.91 -16.96 -12.86
N CYS A 198 23.82 -16.27 -12.17
CA CYS A 198 25.24 -16.57 -12.15
C CYS A 198 25.59 -17.21 -10.81
N ALA A 199 26.38 -18.27 -10.85
CA ALA A 199 26.87 -18.97 -9.67
C ALA A 199 28.37 -18.70 -9.47
N CYS A 200 28.80 -18.60 -8.22
CA CYS A 200 30.19 -18.43 -7.81
C CYS A 200 30.61 -19.53 -6.83
N THR A 201 31.59 -20.30 -7.19
CA THR A 201 32.38 -21.14 -6.26
C THR A 201 33.53 -20.28 -5.76
N THR A 202 33.54 -19.93 -4.47
CA THR A 202 34.59 -19.08 -3.86
C THR A 202 35.89 -19.86 -3.74
N PHE A 203 37.05 -19.19 -3.96
CA PHE A 203 38.35 -19.76 -3.68
C PHE A 203 38.66 -19.80 -2.18
N ASP A 204 39.61 -20.63 -1.75
CA ASP A 204 39.96 -20.78 -0.35
C ASP A 204 40.46 -19.44 0.27
N GLY A 205 39.91 -19.11 1.42
CA GLY A 205 40.15 -17.83 2.08
C GLY A 205 39.14 -16.71 1.75
N PHE A 206 38.18 -16.97 0.83
CA PHE A 206 37.07 -16.06 0.59
C PHE A 206 35.75 -16.73 0.98
N LEU A 207 35.11 -16.25 2.05
CA LEU A 207 33.92 -16.88 2.60
C LEU A 207 32.69 -16.65 1.71
N ASN A 208 32.00 -17.73 1.36
CA ASN A 208 30.74 -17.66 0.62
C ASN A 208 29.64 -16.86 1.35
N LEU A 209 29.59 -16.94 2.69
CA LEU A 209 28.70 -16.12 3.52
C LEU A 209 29.04 -14.62 3.41
N TYR A 210 30.34 -14.26 3.39
CA TYR A 210 30.73 -12.88 3.18
C TYR A 210 30.36 -12.40 1.78
N LEU A 211 30.61 -13.22 0.75
CA LEU A 211 30.17 -12.92 -0.62
C LEU A 211 28.66 -12.71 -0.72
N LEU A 212 27.86 -13.53 -0.03
CA LEU A 212 26.41 -13.36 0.01
C LEU A 212 26.03 -11.98 0.57
N LYS A 213 26.61 -11.59 1.73
CA LYS A 213 26.34 -10.29 2.38
C LYS A 213 26.83 -9.12 1.51
N LEU A 214 28.02 -9.25 0.92
CA LEU A 214 28.59 -8.29 -0.01
C LEU A 214 27.68 -8.04 -1.22
N LEU A 215 27.20 -9.09 -1.87
CA LEU A 215 26.29 -8.96 -3.01
C LEU A 215 24.94 -8.35 -2.63
N LYS A 216 24.45 -8.62 -1.42
CA LYS A 216 23.26 -7.95 -0.88
C LYS A 216 23.48 -6.45 -0.68
N ALA A 217 24.61 -6.04 -0.11
CA ALA A 217 25.00 -4.64 0.02
C ALA A 217 25.12 -3.94 -1.35
N TYR A 218 25.72 -4.64 -2.34
CA TYR A 218 25.92 -4.11 -3.69
C TYR A 218 24.66 -4.14 -4.57
N ARG A 219 23.54 -4.64 -4.09
CA ARG A 219 22.31 -4.76 -4.88
C ARG A 219 21.87 -3.44 -5.54
N PRO A 220 21.86 -2.26 -4.88
CA PRO A 220 21.52 -0.98 -5.53
C PRO A 220 22.45 -0.67 -6.71
N ARG A 221 23.75 -0.93 -6.54
CA ARG A 221 24.77 -0.74 -7.59
C ARG A 221 24.53 -1.70 -8.76
N LEU A 222 24.27 -2.97 -8.49
CA LEU A 222 23.95 -3.97 -9.51
C LEU A 222 22.71 -3.58 -10.32
N ILE A 223 21.66 -3.09 -9.66
CA ILE A 223 20.46 -2.57 -10.35
C ILE A 223 20.83 -1.40 -11.27
N GLY A 224 21.64 -0.47 -10.80
CA GLY A 224 22.15 0.67 -11.60
C GLY A 224 22.94 0.24 -12.85
N MET A 225 23.73 -0.83 -12.75
CA MET A 225 24.48 -1.37 -13.89
C MET A 225 23.59 -2.03 -14.95
N GLY A 226 22.39 -2.45 -14.60
CA GLY A 226 21.39 -3.02 -15.51
C GLY A 226 20.52 -1.98 -16.21
N ALA A 227 20.52 -0.72 -15.77
CA ALA A 227 19.69 0.34 -16.32
C ALA A 227 20.15 0.74 -17.75
N GLY A 228 19.23 0.76 -18.71
CA GLY A 228 19.52 1.22 -20.08
C GLY A 228 18.80 0.47 -21.21
N GLY A 229 17.89 -0.46 -20.92
CA GLY A 229 17.10 -1.18 -21.92
C GLY A 229 15.68 -1.48 -21.47
N ALA A 230 14.82 -1.94 -22.40
CA ALA A 230 13.43 -2.32 -22.12
C ALA A 230 13.31 -3.44 -21.06
N GLN A 231 14.36 -4.27 -20.90
CA GLN A 231 14.52 -5.20 -19.79
C GLN A 231 15.92 -5.02 -19.19
N PRO A 232 16.05 -4.52 -17.95
CA PRO A 232 17.33 -4.41 -17.27
C PRO A 232 18.02 -5.78 -17.20
N ASN A 233 19.30 -5.85 -17.59
CA ASN A 233 20.10 -7.04 -17.37
C ASN A 233 21.57 -6.68 -17.13
N ILE A 234 22.25 -7.52 -16.37
CA ILE A 234 23.69 -7.43 -16.14
C ILE A 234 24.32 -8.64 -16.84
N SER A 235 25.32 -8.40 -17.69
CA SER A 235 26.11 -9.52 -18.24
C SER A 235 27.02 -10.10 -17.15
N LYS A 236 27.38 -11.39 -17.29
CA LYS A 236 28.38 -12.02 -16.43
C LYS A 236 29.67 -11.19 -16.42
N ASP A 237 30.12 -10.70 -17.58
CA ASP A 237 31.38 -9.93 -17.70
C ASP A 237 31.34 -8.63 -16.89
N LYS A 238 30.21 -7.92 -16.87
CA LYS A 238 30.03 -6.75 -16.00
C LYS A 238 30.03 -7.14 -14.52
N LEU A 239 29.37 -8.23 -14.17
CA LEU A 239 29.31 -8.72 -12.78
C LEU A 239 30.71 -9.06 -12.26
N ILE A 240 31.48 -9.87 -12.97
CA ILE A 240 32.82 -10.30 -12.53
C ILE A 240 33.87 -9.19 -12.57
N ALA A 241 33.65 -8.14 -13.37
CA ALA A 241 34.49 -6.93 -13.40
C ALA A 241 34.22 -5.98 -12.23
N THR A 242 33.13 -6.19 -11.47
CA THR A 242 32.80 -5.34 -10.32
C THR A 242 33.93 -5.39 -9.29
N ILE A 243 34.40 -4.23 -8.85
CA ILE A 243 35.37 -4.08 -7.77
C ILE A 243 34.68 -4.17 -6.43
N VAL A 244 35.32 -4.83 -5.50
CA VAL A 244 34.86 -5.03 -4.12
C VAL A 244 36.01 -4.87 -3.14
N ALA A 245 35.69 -4.41 -1.94
CA ALA A 245 36.65 -4.35 -0.84
C ALA A 245 36.76 -5.73 -0.19
N LEU A 246 37.97 -6.26 -0.08
CA LEU A 246 38.25 -7.56 0.52
C LEU A 246 38.90 -7.36 1.89
N PRO A 247 38.25 -7.81 3.00
CA PRO A 247 38.86 -7.83 4.32
C PRO A 247 39.77 -9.03 4.53
N PRO A 248 40.64 -9.00 5.55
CA PRO A 248 41.31 -10.16 6.09
C PRO A 248 40.34 -11.31 6.39
N PHE A 249 40.80 -12.55 6.22
CA PHE A 249 39.93 -13.73 6.34
C PHE A 249 39.20 -13.85 7.70
N ASN A 250 39.88 -13.56 8.79
CA ASN A 250 39.24 -13.61 10.11
C ASN A 250 38.26 -12.45 10.31
N GLU A 251 38.54 -11.30 9.70
CA GLU A 251 37.61 -10.17 9.73
C GLU A 251 36.34 -10.46 8.93
N GLN A 252 36.41 -11.18 7.79
CA GLN A 252 35.22 -11.67 7.08
C GLN A 252 34.27 -12.43 8.01
N LYS A 253 34.81 -13.30 8.88
CA LYS A 253 34.03 -14.08 9.86
C LYS A 253 33.37 -13.17 10.89
N ARG A 254 34.15 -12.20 11.46
CA ARG A 254 33.60 -11.23 12.43
C ARG A 254 32.50 -10.38 11.82
N ILE A 255 32.68 -9.92 10.58
CA ILE A 255 31.69 -9.14 9.84
C ILE A 255 30.40 -9.95 9.65
N VAL A 256 30.51 -11.20 9.15
CA VAL A 256 29.34 -12.06 8.93
C VAL A 256 28.58 -12.28 10.24
N SER A 257 29.29 -12.64 11.32
CA SER A 257 28.68 -12.85 12.63
C SER A 257 27.96 -11.60 13.13
N LYS A 258 28.58 -10.40 12.99
CA LYS A 258 27.98 -9.14 13.44
C LYS A 258 26.78 -8.72 12.59
N ILE A 259 26.83 -8.96 11.27
CA ILE A 259 25.67 -8.75 10.40
C ILE A 259 24.50 -9.64 10.85
N ASP A 260 24.73 -10.93 11.09
CA ASP A 260 23.68 -11.86 11.47
C ASP A 260 23.06 -11.48 12.83
N GLU A 261 23.88 -11.06 13.82
CA GLU A 261 23.42 -10.53 15.10
C GLU A 261 22.51 -9.30 14.91
N LEU A 262 22.97 -8.30 14.15
CA LEU A 262 22.24 -7.06 13.95
C LEU A 262 20.98 -7.26 13.07
N MET A 263 21.01 -8.17 12.10
CA MET A 263 19.82 -8.52 11.32
C MET A 263 18.76 -9.22 12.17
N ALA A 264 19.17 -10.10 13.08
CA ALA A 264 18.25 -10.73 14.03
C ALA A 264 17.59 -9.68 14.96
N LEU A 265 18.37 -8.67 15.39
CA LEU A 265 17.80 -7.53 16.14
C LEU A 265 16.79 -6.75 15.30
N CYS A 266 17.10 -6.48 14.03
CA CYS A 266 16.15 -5.83 13.11
C CYS A 266 14.87 -6.66 12.92
N ASP A 267 14.96 -7.99 12.85
CA ASP A 267 13.79 -8.88 12.75
C ASP A 267 12.92 -8.80 14.01
N GLN A 268 13.53 -8.76 15.19
CA GLN A 268 12.82 -8.57 16.47
C GLN A 268 12.14 -7.21 16.56
N LEU A 269 12.82 -6.13 16.15
CA LEU A 269 12.24 -4.78 16.13
C LEU A 269 11.06 -4.69 15.16
N GLU A 270 11.17 -5.31 13.99
CA GLU A 270 10.08 -5.36 12.99
C GLU A 270 8.86 -6.10 13.55
N GLN A 271 9.04 -7.28 14.12
CA GLN A 271 7.97 -8.06 14.72
C GLN A 271 7.32 -7.34 15.91
N CYS A 272 8.12 -6.70 16.78
CA CYS A 272 7.61 -5.92 17.89
C CYS A 272 6.77 -4.74 17.41
N SER A 273 7.27 -3.97 16.42
CA SER A 273 6.58 -2.82 15.85
C SER A 273 5.27 -3.21 15.16
N GLU A 274 5.26 -4.30 14.38
CA GLU A 274 4.03 -4.81 13.75
C GLU A 274 2.99 -5.25 14.78
N SER A 275 3.43 -5.95 15.84
CA SER A 275 2.54 -6.39 16.94
C SER A 275 1.97 -5.20 17.70
N GLN A 276 2.78 -4.18 17.97
CA GLN A 276 2.37 -2.97 18.65
C GLN A 276 1.35 -2.17 17.82
N LEU A 277 1.57 -2.04 16.50
CA LEU A 277 0.64 -1.37 15.60
C LEU A 277 -0.72 -2.10 15.56
N ALA A 278 -0.72 -3.44 15.50
CA ALA A 278 -1.94 -4.23 15.50
C ALA A 278 -2.71 -4.10 16.83
N ALA A 279 -2.01 -4.19 17.97
CA ALA A 279 -2.61 -4.01 19.29
C ALA A 279 -3.18 -2.59 19.47
N HIS A 280 -2.44 -1.57 19.02
CA HIS A 280 -2.90 -0.18 19.04
C HIS A 280 -4.18 0.01 18.22
N GLN A 281 -4.25 -0.54 17.00
CA GLN A 281 -5.45 -0.47 16.17
C GLN A 281 -6.65 -1.10 16.87
N THR A 282 -6.49 -2.29 17.45
CA THR A 282 -7.55 -2.97 18.20
C THR A 282 -8.01 -2.14 19.41
N LEU A 283 -7.08 -1.54 20.15
CA LEU A 283 -7.40 -0.67 21.28
C LEU A 283 -8.24 0.54 20.85
N VAL A 284 -7.82 1.24 19.81
CA VAL A 284 -8.54 2.41 19.28
C VAL A 284 -9.94 2.00 18.81
N GLU A 285 -10.08 0.95 18.03
CA GLU A 285 -11.37 0.46 17.55
C GLU A 285 -12.31 0.10 18.71
N THR A 286 -11.78 -0.57 19.74
CA THR A 286 -12.55 -0.94 20.94
C THR A 286 -13.00 0.29 21.71
N LEU A 287 -12.11 1.25 21.96
CA LEU A 287 -12.46 2.49 22.67
C LEU A 287 -13.48 3.34 21.89
N LEU A 288 -13.33 3.44 20.58
CA LEU A 288 -14.29 4.16 19.73
C LEU A 288 -15.66 3.46 19.71
N ALA A 289 -15.70 2.13 19.76
CA ALA A 289 -16.95 1.38 19.85
C ALA A 289 -17.70 1.68 21.15
N THR A 290 -17.02 1.87 22.28
CA THR A 290 -17.70 2.25 23.55
C THR A 290 -18.49 3.57 23.45
N LEU A 291 -18.09 4.48 22.57
CA LEU A 291 -18.83 5.73 22.35
C LEU A 291 -20.17 5.47 21.65
N THR A 292 -20.17 4.64 20.61
CA THR A 292 -21.40 4.30 19.86
C THR A 292 -22.34 3.43 20.67
N ASP A 293 -21.79 2.56 21.51
CA ASP A 293 -22.54 1.57 22.31
C ASP A 293 -23.06 2.14 23.65
N SER A 294 -22.63 3.36 24.03
CA SER A 294 -23.10 4.01 25.26
C SER A 294 -24.63 4.10 25.30
N CYS A 295 -25.22 3.63 26.40
CA CYS A 295 -26.68 3.54 26.55
C CYS A 295 -27.34 4.88 26.92
N ASN A 296 -26.59 5.82 27.51
CA ASN A 296 -27.10 7.12 27.95
C ASN A 296 -26.02 8.20 27.84
N VAL A 297 -26.44 9.47 28.07
CA VAL A 297 -25.59 10.66 27.95
C VAL A 297 -24.43 10.65 28.95
N ASP A 298 -24.66 10.18 30.18
CA ASP A 298 -23.63 10.15 31.23
C ASP A 298 -22.52 9.14 30.89
N GLU A 299 -22.89 7.97 30.40
CA GLU A 299 -21.96 6.94 29.94
C GLU A 299 -21.14 7.42 28.73
N LEU A 300 -21.81 8.06 27.76
CA LEU A 300 -21.14 8.66 26.61
C LEU A 300 -20.12 9.71 27.05
N ALA A 301 -20.50 10.60 27.98
CA ALA A 301 -19.61 11.63 28.52
C ALA A 301 -18.38 11.02 29.24
N GLN A 302 -18.58 9.96 30.04
CA GLN A 302 -17.50 9.23 30.70
C GLN A 302 -16.55 8.56 29.71
N ASN A 303 -17.10 7.87 28.70
CA ASN A 303 -16.31 7.21 27.66
C ASN A 303 -15.53 8.23 26.83
N TRP A 304 -16.15 9.38 26.52
CA TRP A 304 -15.48 10.48 25.83
C TRP A 304 -14.35 11.09 26.69
N ALA A 305 -14.59 11.34 27.97
CA ALA A 305 -13.56 11.84 28.89
C ALA A 305 -12.35 10.90 28.98
N ARG A 306 -12.60 9.58 29.03
CA ARG A 306 -11.55 8.56 29.02
C ARG A 306 -10.74 8.60 27.72
N LEU A 307 -11.40 8.67 26.57
CA LEU A 307 -10.74 8.75 25.27
C LEU A 307 -9.93 10.03 25.12
N SER A 308 -10.50 11.18 25.54
CA SER A 308 -9.84 12.48 25.43
C SER A 308 -8.59 12.59 26.28
N THR A 309 -8.53 11.93 27.45
CA THR A 309 -7.34 11.90 28.31
C THR A 309 -6.13 11.23 27.60
N HIS A 310 -6.39 10.32 26.67
CA HIS A 310 -5.35 9.57 25.96
C HIS A 310 -5.30 9.93 24.46
N PHE A 311 -5.85 11.06 24.07
CA PHE A 311 -6.03 11.45 22.66
C PHE A 311 -4.72 11.41 21.86
N ASP A 312 -3.65 11.96 22.40
CA ASP A 312 -2.35 12.07 21.75
C ASP A 312 -1.66 10.70 21.52
N ILE A 313 -2.03 9.70 22.34
CA ILE A 313 -1.50 8.34 22.22
C ILE A 313 -2.34 7.50 21.26
N LEU A 314 -3.65 7.74 21.21
CA LEU A 314 -4.59 6.95 20.43
C LEU A 314 -4.61 7.33 18.94
N PHE A 315 -4.44 8.61 18.61
CA PHE A 315 -4.59 9.07 17.22
C PHE A 315 -3.26 9.37 16.54
N THR A 316 -2.35 8.39 16.60
CA THR A 316 -0.97 8.45 16.07
C THR A 316 -0.81 7.81 14.70
N THR A 317 -1.89 7.27 14.10
CA THR A 317 -1.87 6.67 12.76
C THR A 317 -3.00 7.24 11.89
N GLU A 318 -2.82 7.25 10.57
CA GLU A 318 -3.91 7.67 9.66
C GLU A 318 -5.16 6.79 9.84
N ALA A 319 -4.96 5.48 10.05
CA ALA A 319 -6.06 4.54 10.28
C ALA A 319 -6.87 4.88 11.55
N SER A 320 -6.21 5.26 12.65
CA SER A 320 -6.89 5.65 13.90
C SER A 320 -7.68 6.95 13.73
N ILE A 321 -7.16 7.94 12.98
CA ILE A 321 -7.85 9.18 12.66
C ILE A 321 -9.05 8.91 11.74
N ASP A 322 -8.92 8.06 10.74
CA ASP A 322 -10.02 7.69 9.85
C ASP A 322 -11.11 6.91 10.60
N ALA A 323 -10.75 6.06 11.59
CA ALA A 323 -11.69 5.40 12.50
C ALA A 323 -12.45 6.43 13.36
N LEU A 324 -11.75 7.44 13.90
CA LEU A 324 -12.39 8.54 14.64
C LEU A 324 -13.40 9.30 13.78
N LYS A 325 -13.05 9.63 12.53
CA LYS A 325 -13.97 10.28 11.59
C LYS A 325 -15.24 9.46 11.37
N GLN A 326 -15.10 8.14 11.19
CA GLN A 326 -16.25 7.25 11.03
C GLN A 326 -17.11 7.18 12.30
N THR A 327 -16.50 7.20 13.48
CA THR A 327 -17.23 7.24 14.76
C THR A 327 -17.99 8.55 14.93
N ILE A 328 -17.41 9.70 14.56
CA ILE A 328 -18.09 11.01 14.57
C ILE A 328 -19.33 10.96 13.67
N LEU A 329 -19.21 10.43 12.45
CA LEU A 329 -20.34 10.26 11.54
C LEU A 329 -21.41 9.33 12.11
N GLN A 330 -21.01 8.26 12.77
CA GLN A 330 -21.93 7.31 13.38
C GLN A 330 -22.69 7.95 14.56
N LEU A 331 -22.00 8.67 15.44
CA LEU A 331 -22.61 9.41 16.54
C LEU A 331 -23.59 10.48 16.03
N ALA A 332 -23.23 11.15 14.91
CA ALA A 332 -24.08 12.15 14.28
C ALA A 332 -25.43 11.55 13.82
N VAL A 333 -25.41 10.41 13.13
CA VAL A 333 -26.65 9.76 12.65
C VAL A 333 -27.44 9.04 13.74
N MET A 334 -26.80 8.73 14.88
CA MET A 334 -27.46 8.18 16.07
C MET A 334 -28.10 9.26 16.98
N GLY A 335 -27.89 10.55 16.67
CA GLY A 335 -28.36 11.66 17.50
C GLY A 335 -27.62 11.83 18.83
N LYS A 336 -26.36 11.29 18.90
CA LYS A 336 -25.50 11.35 20.10
C LYS A 336 -24.42 12.42 20.03
N LEU A 337 -24.33 13.17 18.92
CA LEU A 337 -23.23 14.13 18.69
C LEU A 337 -23.52 15.53 19.28
N VAL A 338 -24.77 15.94 19.28
CA VAL A 338 -25.22 17.24 19.81
C VAL A 338 -26.36 17.02 20.78
N PRO A 339 -26.54 17.92 21.80
CA PRO A 339 -27.68 17.83 22.70
C PRO A 339 -28.98 18.10 21.94
N GLN A 340 -30.05 17.37 22.29
CA GLN A 340 -31.40 17.64 21.82
C GLN A 340 -31.96 18.89 22.51
N ASP A 341 -32.69 19.70 21.74
CA ASP A 341 -33.42 20.84 22.25
C ASP A 341 -34.95 20.55 22.22
N PRO A 342 -35.61 20.46 23.37
CA PRO A 342 -37.05 20.19 23.40
C PRO A 342 -37.92 21.24 22.72
N SER A 343 -37.38 22.41 22.42
CA SER A 343 -38.09 23.49 21.71
C SER A 343 -38.02 23.36 20.19
N ASP A 344 -37.18 22.44 19.67
CA ASP A 344 -37.11 22.19 18.24
C ASP A 344 -38.41 21.59 17.70
N GLU A 345 -38.78 21.99 16.49
CA GLU A 345 -39.89 21.37 15.79
C GLU A 345 -39.60 19.88 15.54
N PRO A 346 -40.46 18.94 15.98
CA PRO A 346 -40.18 17.53 15.81
C PRO A 346 -40.13 17.11 14.33
N ALA A 347 -39.29 16.13 14.00
CA ALA A 347 -39.10 15.66 12.63
C ALA A 347 -40.38 15.10 11.98
N SER A 348 -41.37 14.68 12.77
CA SER A 348 -42.70 14.25 12.27
C SER A 348 -43.42 15.39 11.54
N ALA A 349 -43.36 16.64 12.07
CA ALA A 349 -43.96 17.78 11.42
C ALA A 349 -43.28 18.13 10.09
N LEU A 350 -41.96 17.99 10.01
CA LEU A 350 -41.20 18.09 8.74
C LEU A 350 -41.68 17.05 7.74
N LEU A 351 -41.83 15.79 8.15
CA LEU A 351 -42.30 14.71 7.26
C LEU A 351 -43.72 14.97 6.74
N GLU A 352 -44.61 15.51 7.55
CA GLU A 352 -45.96 15.89 7.14
C GLU A 352 -45.93 16.98 6.06
N ARG A 353 -45.07 18.01 6.19
CA ARG A 353 -44.89 19.02 5.15
C ARG A 353 -44.35 18.44 3.84
N ILE A 354 -43.33 17.58 3.93
CA ILE A 354 -42.77 16.89 2.75
C ILE A 354 -43.86 16.02 2.08
N ALA A 355 -44.65 15.28 2.85
CA ALA A 355 -45.74 14.48 2.33
C ALA A 355 -46.81 15.31 1.63
N ALA A 356 -47.18 16.46 2.19
CA ALA A 356 -48.14 17.40 1.59
C ALA A 356 -47.60 17.99 0.27
N GLU A 357 -46.32 18.36 0.23
CA GLU A 357 -45.66 18.81 -1.02
C GLU A 357 -45.65 17.73 -2.08
N LYS A 358 -45.24 16.49 -1.74
CA LYS A 358 -45.29 15.37 -2.65
C LYS A 358 -46.69 15.09 -3.21
N ALA A 359 -47.72 15.15 -2.33
CA ALA A 359 -49.12 14.96 -2.76
C ALA A 359 -49.55 16.06 -3.75
N ARG A 360 -49.13 17.30 -3.57
CA ARG A 360 -49.36 18.41 -4.49
C ARG A 360 -48.68 18.16 -5.83
N LEU A 361 -47.38 17.78 -5.82
CA LEU A 361 -46.62 17.52 -7.05
C LEU A 361 -47.19 16.33 -7.86
N VAL A 362 -47.73 15.31 -7.19
CA VAL A 362 -48.45 14.22 -7.83
C VAL A 362 -49.73 14.68 -8.47
N LYS A 363 -50.52 15.53 -7.77
CA LYS A 363 -51.76 16.12 -8.32
C LYS A 363 -51.48 17.01 -9.55
N GLU A 364 -50.37 17.76 -9.50
CA GLU A 364 -49.90 18.59 -10.61
C GLU A 364 -49.24 17.77 -11.74
N LYS A 365 -49.20 16.46 -11.65
CA LYS A 365 -48.53 15.52 -12.57
C LYS A 365 -47.04 15.81 -12.83
N LYS A 366 -46.37 16.48 -11.86
CA LYS A 366 -44.94 16.77 -11.92
C LYS A 366 -44.09 15.57 -11.51
N ILE A 367 -44.61 14.72 -10.60
CA ILE A 367 -43.99 13.46 -10.18
C ILE A 367 -45.01 12.32 -10.28
N LYS A 368 -44.49 11.08 -10.40
CA LYS A 368 -45.33 9.87 -10.44
C LYS A 368 -45.74 9.47 -9.04
N LYS A 369 -46.97 8.96 -8.87
CA LYS A 369 -47.42 8.36 -7.61
C LYS A 369 -46.66 7.06 -7.37
N GLU A 370 -45.94 6.98 -6.27
CA GLU A 370 -45.26 5.77 -5.84
C GLU A 370 -46.20 4.84 -5.08
N LYS A 371 -45.91 3.52 -5.11
CA LYS A 371 -46.62 2.56 -4.25
C LYS A 371 -46.15 2.74 -2.81
N PRO A 372 -47.05 2.72 -1.81
CA PRO A 372 -46.65 2.78 -0.41
C PRO A 372 -45.75 1.59 -0.07
N LEU A 373 -44.67 1.88 0.64
CA LEU A 373 -43.79 0.85 1.17
C LEU A 373 -44.30 0.38 2.54
N PRO A 374 -43.93 -0.86 2.96
CA PRO A 374 -44.27 -1.34 4.30
C PRO A 374 -43.60 -0.46 5.38
N GLU A 375 -44.24 -0.40 6.53
CA GLU A 375 -43.66 0.25 7.71
C GLU A 375 -42.29 -0.34 8.04
N ILE A 376 -41.44 0.45 8.73
CA ILE A 376 -40.12 0.01 9.17
C ILE A 376 -40.31 -0.91 10.35
N SER A 377 -39.92 -2.18 10.19
CA SER A 377 -39.98 -3.17 11.26
C SER A 377 -38.91 -2.90 12.34
N GLU A 378 -39.11 -3.42 13.54
CA GLU A 378 -38.13 -3.29 14.64
C GLU A 378 -36.76 -3.88 14.27
N ASN A 379 -36.72 -4.96 13.50
CA ASN A 379 -35.46 -5.55 13.01
C ASN A 379 -34.68 -4.66 12.03
N GLU A 380 -35.33 -3.65 11.46
CA GLU A 380 -34.70 -2.66 10.58
C GLU A 380 -34.19 -1.41 11.34
N LYS A 381 -34.52 -1.31 12.65
CA LYS A 381 -34.11 -0.22 13.53
C LYS A 381 -32.92 -0.67 14.39
N PRO A 382 -31.69 -0.33 14.07
CA PRO A 382 -30.51 -0.86 14.76
C PRO A 382 -30.31 -0.25 16.18
N PHE A 383 -30.97 0.85 16.49
CA PHE A 383 -30.89 1.56 17.76
C PHE A 383 -32.13 2.43 17.98
N GLU A 384 -32.34 2.84 19.22
CA GLU A 384 -33.39 3.79 19.58
C GLU A 384 -32.99 5.21 19.17
N LEU A 385 -33.99 5.98 18.72
CA LEU A 385 -33.78 7.38 18.35
C LEU A 385 -34.02 8.30 19.54
N PRO A 386 -33.32 9.46 19.62
CA PRO A 386 -33.64 10.52 20.58
C PRO A 386 -35.04 11.09 20.40
N GLN A 387 -35.52 11.80 21.44
CA GLN A 387 -36.81 12.49 21.36
C GLN A 387 -36.82 13.52 20.21
N GLY A 388 -37.93 13.59 19.50
CA GLY A 388 -38.09 14.50 18.36
C GLY A 388 -37.58 13.94 17.02
N TRP A 389 -36.80 12.87 17.05
CA TRP A 389 -36.36 12.15 15.83
C TRP A 389 -37.39 11.15 15.37
N VAL A 390 -37.35 10.78 14.09
CA VAL A 390 -38.25 9.76 13.51
C VAL A 390 -37.56 8.89 12.51
N TRP A 391 -37.92 7.57 12.50
CA TRP A 391 -37.58 6.66 11.43
C TRP A 391 -38.50 6.89 10.23
N CYS A 392 -37.95 7.06 9.03
CA CYS A 392 -38.71 7.13 7.79
C CYS A 392 -38.00 6.36 6.66
N ARG A 393 -38.71 6.01 5.60
CA ARG A 393 -38.11 5.46 4.39
C ARG A 393 -37.45 6.57 3.58
N PHE A 394 -36.35 6.28 2.88
CA PHE A 394 -35.72 7.24 1.97
C PHE A 394 -36.75 7.81 0.95
N SER A 395 -37.64 6.96 0.44
CA SER A 395 -38.73 7.38 -0.43
C SER A 395 -39.66 8.44 0.17
N ASN A 396 -39.73 8.59 1.50
CA ASN A 396 -40.52 9.67 2.12
C ASN A 396 -39.88 11.05 1.89
N LEU A 397 -38.56 11.12 1.78
CA LEU A 397 -37.78 12.35 1.64
C LEU A 397 -37.52 12.72 0.17
N SER A 398 -37.29 11.73 -0.71
CA SER A 398 -37.02 11.98 -2.11
C SER A 398 -38.31 12.26 -2.91
N THR A 399 -38.26 13.23 -3.81
CA THR A 399 -39.35 13.50 -4.78
C THR A 399 -39.19 12.67 -6.04
N GLU A 400 -37.96 12.36 -6.43
CA GLU A 400 -37.65 11.54 -7.58
C GLU A 400 -36.26 10.89 -7.41
N VAL A 401 -36.14 9.64 -7.84
CA VAL A 401 -34.86 8.93 -8.03
C VAL A 401 -34.73 8.61 -9.50
N ALA A 402 -33.94 9.37 -10.23
CA ALA A 402 -33.68 9.14 -11.65
C ALA A 402 -32.37 8.35 -11.85
N THR A 403 -32.33 7.50 -12.87
CA THR A 403 -31.11 6.77 -13.25
C THR A 403 -30.39 7.54 -14.34
N GLY A 404 -29.08 7.64 -14.29
CA GLY A 404 -28.28 8.14 -15.41
C GLY A 404 -28.41 7.30 -16.68
N PRO A 405 -27.91 7.77 -17.81
CA PRO A 405 -28.05 7.10 -19.11
C PRO A 405 -27.46 5.70 -19.10
N PHE A 406 -27.99 4.80 -19.90
CA PHE A 406 -27.40 3.48 -20.12
C PHE A 406 -26.07 3.59 -20.88
N GLY A 407 -25.15 2.65 -20.65
CA GLY A 407 -23.85 2.66 -21.33
C GLY A 407 -23.90 2.61 -22.86
N SER A 408 -24.99 2.09 -23.43
CA SER A 408 -25.24 2.12 -24.87
C SER A 408 -25.60 3.50 -25.43
N MET A 409 -25.93 4.46 -24.58
CA MET A 409 -26.30 5.83 -24.99
C MET A 409 -25.09 6.77 -25.10
N ILE A 410 -23.95 6.41 -24.51
CA ILE A 410 -22.71 7.19 -24.55
C ILE A 410 -21.55 6.22 -24.68
N SER A 411 -20.79 6.35 -25.78
CA SER A 411 -19.55 5.60 -25.97
C SER A 411 -18.32 6.46 -25.62
N ALA A 412 -17.21 5.83 -25.26
CA ALA A 412 -15.97 6.54 -24.96
C ALA A 412 -15.44 7.36 -26.18
N SER A 413 -15.79 6.97 -27.38
CA SER A 413 -15.43 7.70 -28.61
C SER A 413 -16.20 9.02 -28.81
N GLU A 414 -17.24 9.27 -28.02
CA GLU A 414 -18.05 10.51 -28.08
C GLU A 414 -17.55 11.55 -27.05
N TYR A 415 -16.55 11.20 -26.25
CA TYR A 415 -15.94 12.16 -25.34
C TYR A 415 -15.09 13.15 -26.13
N ILE A 416 -15.17 14.40 -25.70
CA ILE A 416 -14.40 15.52 -26.23
C ILE A 416 -13.80 16.30 -25.06
N SER A 417 -12.74 17.06 -25.27
CA SER A 417 -12.20 17.96 -24.27
C SER A 417 -13.02 19.25 -24.22
N ASP A 418 -13.20 19.80 -23.03
CA ASP A 418 -13.87 21.09 -22.76
C ASP A 418 -15.32 21.21 -23.31
N GLY A 419 -16.08 20.12 -23.36
CA GLY A 419 -17.51 20.10 -23.69
C GLY A 419 -18.40 20.26 -22.45
N ILE A 420 -19.62 19.70 -22.51
CA ILE A 420 -20.54 19.62 -21.37
C ILE A 420 -20.11 18.46 -20.47
N PRO A 421 -19.76 18.70 -19.18
CA PRO A 421 -19.27 17.67 -18.30
C PRO A 421 -20.28 16.56 -18.00
N LEU A 422 -19.78 15.32 -17.91
CA LEU A 422 -20.54 14.11 -17.60
C LEU A 422 -20.06 13.54 -16.25
N ILE A 423 -20.94 13.48 -15.26
CA ILE A 423 -20.59 13.11 -13.90
C ILE A 423 -20.72 11.61 -13.66
N ASN A 424 -19.61 10.91 -13.69
CA ASN A 424 -19.49 9.49 -13.34
C ASN A 424 -19.21 9.29 -11.84
N PRO A 425 -19.38 8.08 -11.28
CA PRO A 425 -19.07 7.78 -9.88
C PRO A 425 -17.67 8.19 -9.41
N SER A 426 -16.65 8.13 -10.27
CA SER A 426 -15.27 8.54 -9.97
C SER A 426 -15.12 10.04 -9.68
N HIS A 427 -16.02 10.87 -10.19
CA HIS A 427 -16.00 12.32 -10.02
C HIS A 427 -16.62 12.78 -8.69
N MET A 428 -17.22 11.87 -7.91
CA MET A 428 -17.84 12.18 -6.63
C MET A 428 -16.82 11.95 -5.50
N VAL A 429 -16.26 13.02 -4.94
CA VAL A 429 -15.21 12.93 -3.92
C VAL A 429 -15.60 13.79 -2.72
N ASN A 430 -15.69 13.19 -1.53
CA ASN A 430 -16.01 13.88 -0.27
C ASN A 430 -17.24 14.81 -0.35
N GLY A 431 -18.32 14.32 -0.97
CA GLY A 431 -19.57 15.08 -1.12
C GLY A 431 -19.54 16.18 -2.17
N LYS A 432 -18.45 16.33 -2.91
CA LYS A 432 -18.25 17.33 -3.98
C LYS A 432 -18.05 16.67 -5.34
N ILE A 433 -18.33 17.42 -6.40
CA ILE A 433 -18.09 17.00 -7.78
C ILE A 433 -16.75 17.57 -8.23
N ILE A 434 -15.86 16.68 -8.68
CA ILE A 434 -14.58 17.03 -9.31
C ILE A 434 -14.78 16.95 -10.83
N GLU A 435 -14.55 18.05 -11.51
CA GLU A 435 -14.64 18.14 -12.97
C GLU A 435 -13.50 17.38 -13.64
N ASP A 436 -13.84 16.58 -14.65
CA ASP A 436 -12.87 15.99 -15.57
C ASP A 436 -13.13 16.54 -16.98
N LYS A 437 -12.21 17.35 -17.46
CA LYS A 437 -12.31 18.02 -18.75
C LYS A 437 -12.23 17.09 -19.95
N GLU A 438 -11.71 15.88 -19.76
CA GLU A 438 -11.63 14.85 -20.80
C GLU A 438 -12.91 13.99 -20.87
N ILE A 439 -13.75 14.01 -19.83
CA ILE A 439 -15.02 13.28 -19.78
C ILE A 439 -16.19 14.27 -19.95
N THR A 440 -16.25 14.84 -21.12
CA THR A 440 -17.28 15.79 -21.55
C THR A 440 -17.86 15.38 -22.90
N VAL A 441 -19.03 15.91 -23.27
CA VAL A 441 -19.69 15.64 -24.55
C VAL A 441 -20.04 16.92 -25.26
N SER A 442 -20.24 16.83 -26.58
CA SER A 442 -20.69 17.97 -27.41
C SER A 442 -22.07 18.47 -26.98
N MET A 443 -22.36 19.75 -27.24
CA MET A 443 -23.67 20.35 -27.00
C MET A 443 -24.78 19.57 -27.74
N SER A 444 -24.54 19.09 -28.94
CA SER A 444 -25.48 18.27 -29.72
C SER A 444 -25.82 16.97 -28.97
N LYS A 445 -24.81 16.29 -28.44
CA LYS A 445 -24.99 15.06 -27.65
C LYS A 445 -25.68 15.36 -26.33
N ALA A 446 -25.31 16.45 -25.66
CA ALA A 446 -25.95 16.87 -24.43
C ALA A 446 -27.45 17.16 -24.61
N ASN A 447 -27.86 17.73 -25.74
CA ASN A 447 -29.27 17.96 -26.07
C ASN A 447 -30.03 16.64 -26.33
N GLN A 448 -29.39 15.62 -26.89
CA GLN A 448 -29.98 14.27 -27.01
C GLN A 448 -30.20 13.62 -25.65
N LEU A 449 -29.40 14.01 -24.65
CA LEU A 449 -29.43 13.51 -23.29
C LEU A 449 -30.07 14.49 -22.31
N ASP A 450 -30.91 15.41 -22.79
CA ASP A 450 -31.51 16.48 -21.98
C ASP A 450 -32.26 15.98 -20.74
N GLY A 451 -32.88 14.80 -20.81
CA GLY A 451 -33.54 14.14 -19.68
C GLY A 451 -32.60 13.68 -18.54
N TYR A 452 -31.30 13.75 -18.76
CA TYR A 452 -30.26 13.37 -17.75
C TYR A 452 -29.50 14.57 -17.20
N ARG A 453 -29.98 15.80 -17.49
CA ARG A 453 -29.38 17.00 -16.90
C ARG A 453 -29.62 17.05 -15.39
N ILE A 454 -28.56 17.41 -14.69
CA ILE A 454 -28.61 17.66 -13.23
C ILE A 454 -28.85 19.15 -12.97
N LYS A 455 -29.48 19.43 -11.85
CA LYS A 455 -29.81 20.80 -11.44
C LYS A 455 -29.21 21.11 -10.07
N SER A 456 -28.92 22.37 -9.83
CA SER A 456 -28.52 22.84 -8.51
C SER A 456 -29.52 22.37 -7.43
N GLY A 457 -29.01 21.80 -6.35
CA GLY A 457 -29.79 21.19 -5.27
C GLY A 457 -30.09 19.70 -5.46
N ASP A 458 -29.80 19.09 -6.62
CA ASP A 458 -29.83 17.63 -6.79
C ASP A 458 -28.65 16.98 -6.04
N VAL A 459 -28.78 15.70 -5.71
CA VAL A 459 -27.66 14.88 -5.22
C VAL A 459 -27.39 13.77 -6.22
N VAL A 460 -26.17 13.70 -6.72
CA VAL A 460 -25.73 12.57 -7.55
C VAL A 460 -25.14 11.48 -6.68
N MET A 461 -25.45 10.21 -6.97
CA MET A 461 -25.05 9.06 -6.17
C MET A 461 -24.57 7.88 -7.04
N ALA A 462 -23.48 7.26 -6.64
CA ALA A 462 -22.94 6.09 -7.31
C ALA A 462 -23.85 4.85 -7.13
N ARG A 463 -24.12 4.14 -8.22
CA ARG A 463 -24.84 2.85 -8.22
C ARG A 463 -23.91 1.65 -8.16
N ARG A 464 -22.62 1.84 -8.44
CA ARG A 464 -21.59 0.80 -8.54
C ARG A 464 -20.31 1.25 -7.82
N GLY A 465 -19.53 0.29 -7.38
CA GLY A 465 -18.29 0.56 -6.67
C GLY A 465 -18.51 0.85 -5.20
N GLU A 466 -18.03 1.97 -4.70
CA GLU A 466 -18.20 2.36 -3.29
C GLU A 466 -19.63 2.81 -3.02
N MET A 467 -20.36 2.01 -2.23
CA MET A 467 -21.74 2.29 -1.85
C MET A 467 -21.83 3.55 -0.98
N GLY A 468 -22.87 4.36 -1.22
CA GLY A 468 -23.06 5.62 -0.50
C GLY A 468 -22.23 6.79 -0.99
N ARG A 469 -21.35 6.59 -1.99
CA ARG A 469 -20.62 7.70 -2.62
C ARG A 469 -21.59 8.63 -3.33
N CYS A 470 -21.66 9.88 -2.89
CA CYS A 470 -22.57 10.87 -3.42
C CYS A 470 -21.95 12.27 -3.38
N ALA A 471 -22.55 13.22 -4.11
CA ALA A 471 -22.14 14.61 -4.14
C ALA A 471 -23.33 15.54 -4.37
N LEU A 472 -23.28 16.74 -3.80
CA LEU A 472 -24.28 17.79 -4.03
C LEU A 472 -23.96 18.51 -5.35
N VAL A 473 -24.98 18.74 -6.16
CA VAL A 473 -24.92 19.58 -7.34
C VAL A 473 -25.09 21.03 -6.93
N THR A 474 -24.09 21.85 -7.17
CA THR A 474 -24.11 23.29 -6.90
C THR A 474 -24.49 24.10 -8.16
N GLU A 475 -24.53 25.43 -8.04
CA GLU A 475 -24.74 26.29 -9.21
C GLU A 475 -23.68 26.11 -10.31
N ARG A 476 -22.47 25.73 -9.93
CA ARG A 476 -21.38 25.46 -10.87
C ARG A 476 -21.70 24.29 -11.81
N GLU A 477 -22.26 23.21 -11.27
CA GLU A 477 -22.59 21.99 -12.02
C GLU A 477 -24.01 22.01 -12.61
N ASN A 478 -24.72 23.12 -12.46
CA ASN A 478 -26.09 23.27 -12.99
C ASN A 478 -26.10 23.03 -14.50
N ASN A 479 -27.01 22.19 -14.99
CA ASN A 479 -27.15 21.76 -16.38
C ASN A 479 -26.04 20.84 -16.92
N TRP A 480 -25.12 20.36 -16.10
CA TRP A 480 -24.24 19.25 -16.47
C TRP A 480 -25.04 17.95 -16.63
N LEU A 481 -24.41 16.88 -17.08
CA LEU A 481 -25.05 15.60 -17.32
C LEU A 481 -24.72 14.59 -16.23
N CYS A 482 -25.74 13.82 -15.82
CA CYS A 482 -25.50 12.61 -15.04
C CYS A 482 -24.89 11.54 -15.96
N GLY A 483 -23.80 10.94 -15.51
CA GLY A 483 -23.11 9.86 -16.23
C GLY A 483 -23.70 8.47 -15.95
N THR A 484 -23.14 7.48 -16.65
CA THR A 484 -23.53 6.09 -16.48
C THR A 484 -23.15 5.56 -15.10
N GLY A 485 -23.98 4.68 -14.54
CA GLY A 485 -23.70 4.09 -13.22
C GLY A 485 -23.98 5.01 -12.04
N SER A 486 -24.74 6.09 -12.24
CA SER A 486 -25.14 7.04 -11.21
C SER A 486 -26.66 7.15 -11.09
N PHE A 487 -27.13 7.59 -9.94
CA PHE A 487 -28.48 8.11 -9.70
C PHE A 487 -28.43 9.64 -9.59
N VAL A 488 -29.55 10.28 -9.92
CA VAL A 488 -29.88 11.65 -9.53
C VAL A 488 -31.02 11.58 -8.52
N LEU A 489 -30.77 12.08 -7.32
CA LEU A 489 -31.72 12.11 -6.21
C LEU A 489 -32.26 13.54 -6.10
N LYS A 490 -33.57 13.69 -6.25
CA LYS A 490 -34.26 14.98 -6.11
C LYS A 490 -35.05 14.97 -4.81
N PHE A 491 -35.04 16.10 -4.12
CA PHE A 491 -35.66 16.24 -2.82
C PHE A 491 -36.62 17.46 -2.79
N SER A 492 -37.55 17.41 -1.85
CA SER A 492 -38.32 18.58 -1.43
C SER A 492 -37.40 19.73 -0.99
N ALA A 493 -37.82 20.97 -1.14
CA ALA A 493 -37.10 22.15 -0.64
C ALA A 493 -36.85 22.08 0.88
N GLU A 494 -37.74 21.42 1.60
CA GLU A 494 -37.69 21.23 3.07
C GLU A 494 -36.56 20.29 3.53
N VAL A 495 -36.03 19.44 2.64
CA VAL A 495 -35.00 18.45 2.98
C VAL A 495 -33.61 19.11 3.01
N ASN A 496 -32.89 18.96 4.09
CA ASN A 496 -31.50 19.38 4.18
C ASN A 496 -30.57 18.40 3.45
N ARG A 497 -30.06 18.79 2.27
CA ARG A 497 -29.20 17.94 1.42
C ARG A 497 -27.86 17.60 2.07
N GLN A 498 -27.32 18.53 2.85
CA GLN A 498 -26.06 18.33 3.58
C GLN A 498 -26.19 17.17 4.59
N TYR A 499 -27.32 17.12 5.32
CA TYR A 499 -27.63 16.03 6.24
C TYR A 499 -27.76 14.69 5.50
N ILE A 500 -28.40 14.70 4.31
CA ILE A 500 -28.49 13.50 3.45
C ILE A 500 -27.11 13.01 3.03
N LEU A 501 -26.19 13.90 2.61
CA LEU A 501 -24.81 13.53 2.27
C LEU A 501 -24.06 12.94 3.46
N LEU A 502 -24.19 13.57 4.63
CA LEU A 502 -23.58 13.08 5.88
C LEU A 502 -24.05 11.66 6.20
N MET A 503 -25.36 11.43 6.11
CA MET A 503 -25.96 10.13 6.39
C MET A 503 -25.43 9.03 5.44
N PHE A 504 -25.32 9.31 4.13
CA PHE A 504 -24.75 8.37 3.17
C PHE A 504 -23.27 8.05 3.42
N GLN A 505 -22.52 8.91 4.11
CA GLN A 505 -21.14 8.67 4.49
C GLN A 505 -21.00 7.79 5.74
N SER A 506 -22.07 7.60 6.53
CA SER A 506 -22.03 6.80 7.74
C SER A 506 -21.81 5.31 7.43
N LYS A 507 -21.11 4.62 8.34
CA LYS A 507 -20.82 3.18 8.22
C LYS A 507 -22.11 2.35 8.16
N TRP A 508 -23.13 2.74 8.92
CA TRP A 508 -24.41 2.03 8.95
C TRP A 508 -25.14 2.06 7.60
N VAL A 509 -25.30 3.26 7.00
CA VAL A 509 -25.98 3.39 5.69
C VAL A 509 -25.18 2.67 4.60
N ARG A 510 -23.85 2.81 4.57
CA ARG A 510 -23.01 2.08 3.63
C ARG A 510 -23.14 0.57 3.79
N GLY A 511 -23.18 0.08 5.04
CA GLY A 511 -23.39 -1.33 5.36
C GLY A 511 -24.74 -1.84 4.87
N TYR A 512 -25.83 -1.08 5.10
CA TYR A 512 -27.16 -1.42 4.61
C TYR A 512 -27.18 -1.52 3.07
N LEU A 513 -26.65 -0.52 2.37
CA LEU A 513 -26.62 -0.50 0.91
C LEU A 513 -25.75 -1.63 0.32
N SER A 514 -24.68 -2.01 1.00
CA SER A 514 -23.80 -3.12 0.59
C SER A 514 -24.39 -4.49 0.88
N GLY A 515 -25.04 -4.68 2.04
CA GLY A 515 -25.64 -5.95 2.48
C GLY A 515 -26.93 -6.29 1.75
N SER A 516 -27.68 -5.29 1.30
CA SER A 516 -28.93 -5.48 0.53
C SER A 516 -28.71 -5.85 -0.94
N SER A 517 -27.45 -5.88 -1.39
CA SER A 517 -27.08 -6.19 -2.79
C SER A 517 -26.64 -7.65 -2.95
N VAL A 518 -27.55 -8.60 -2.69
CA VAL A 518 -27.28 -10.05 -2.76
C VAL A 518 -27.26 -10.54 -4.22
N GLY A 519 -26.18 -11.23 -4.62
CA GLY A 519 -26.20 -12.21 -5.70
C GLY A 519 -25.43 -11.95 -6.98
N SER A 520 -24.47 -11.03 -7.04
CA SER A 520 -23.56 -10.93 -8.21
C SER A 520 -22.17 -10.41 -7.84
N THR A 521 -21.19 -10.80 -8.63
CA THR A 521 -19.78 -10.34 -8.56
C THR A 521 -19.60 -8.81 -8.69
N MET A 522 -20.66 -8.06 -9.05
CA MET A 522 -20.74 -6.61 -9.03
C MET A 522 -21.99 -6.18 -8.27
N VAL A 523 -21.80 -5.62 -7.10
CA VAL A 523 -22.86 -4.98 -6.31
C VAL A 523 -23.45 -3.82 -7.11
N ASN A 524 -24.75 -3.90 -7.45
CA ASN A 524 -25.44 -2.90 -8.23
C ASN A 524 -26.66 -2.41 -7.48
N LEU A 525 -26.62 -1.16 -7.02
CA LEU A 525 -27.73 -0.54 -6.32
C LEU A 525 -28.91 -0.29 -7.27
N ASN A 526 -30.13 -0.63 -6.83
CA ASN A 526 -31.36 -0.38 -7.57
C ASN A 526 -32.30 0.54 -6.79
N HIS A 527 -33.32 1.09 -7.48
CA HIS A 527 -34.32 1.99 -6.88
C HIS A 527 -35.02 1.35 -5.67
N GLY A 528 -35.32 0.04 -5.74
CA GLY A 528 -36.06 -0.64 -4.67
C GLY A 528 -35.27 -0.70 -3.36
N ILE A 529 -33.96 -0.96 -3.43
CA ILE A 529 -33.06 -0.98 -2.27
C ILE A 529 -32.98 0.44 -1.66
N LEU A 530 -32.70 1.44 -2.52
CA LEU A 530 -32.57 2.82 -2.06
C LEU A 530 -33.86 3.37 -1.44
N ASN A 531 -35.01 3.17 -2.08
CA ASN A 531 -36.29 3.65 -1.58
C ASN A 531 -36.69 3.03 -0.25
N LYS A 532 -36.30 1.77 0.01
CA LYS A 532 -36.56 1.07 1.26
C LYS A 532 -35.59 1.42 2.38
N LEU A 533 -34.48 2.11 2.10
CA LEU A 533 -33.49 2.47 3.10
C LEU A 533 -34.13 3.17 4.30
N PRO A 534 -33.99 2.66 5.52
CA PRO A 534 -34.45 3.36 6.71
C PRO A 534 -33.55 4.57 6.98
N ILE A 535 -34.17 5.68 7.28
CA ILE A 535 -33.51 6.99 7.51
C ILE A 535 -33.82 7.46 8.92
N MET A 536 -32.83 7.93 9.62
CA MET A 536 -32.93 8.61 10.90
C MET A 536 -33.04 10.11 10.62
N LEU A 537 -34.21 10.69 10.83
CA LEU A 537 -34.47 12.10 10.53
C LEU A 537 -34.56 12.90 11.82
N PRO A 538 -33.62 13.84 12.07
CA PRO A 538 -33.70 14.77 13.21
C PRO A 538 -34.62 15.98 12.95
N PRO A 539 -34.99 16.72 13.99
CA PRO A 539 -35.57 18.04 13.87
C PRO A 539 -34.75 18.94 12.93
N PRO A 540 -35.40 19.85 12.13
CA PRO A 540 -34.69 20.66 11.14
C PRO A 540 -33.57 21.52 11.74
N GLN A 541 -33.77 22.09 12.92
CA GLN A 541 -32.78 22.89 13.62
C GLN A 541 -31.61 22.05 14.10
N GLU A 542 -31.88 20.82 14.57
CA GLU A 542 -30.85 19.87 14.99
C GLU A 542 -30.02 19.37 13.82
N GLN A 543 -30.62 19.17 12.63
CA GLN A 543 -29.84 18.84 11.41
C GLN A 543 -28.71 19.85 11.17
N SER A 544 -29.03 21.16 11.33
CA SER A 544 -28.04 22.22 11.12
C SER A 544 -26.96 22.21 12.20
N ARG A 545 -27.31 21.93 13.47
CA ARG A 545 -26.31 21.80 14.56
C ARG A 545 -25.41 20.61 14.36
N VAL A 546 -25.97 19.46 13.94
CA VAL A 546 -25.22 18.25 13.63
C VAL A 546 -24.22 18.50 12.51
N ILE A 547 -24.65 19.10 11.39
CA ILE A 547 -23.78 19.41 10.25
C ILE A 547 -22.61 20.29 10.68
N LEU A 548 -22.92 21.42 11.39
CA LEU A 548 -21.89 22.34 11.85
C LEU A 548 -20.85 21.65 12.76
N MET A 549 -21.33 20.79 13.69
CA MET A 549 -20.44 20.05 14.59
C MET A 549 -19.58 19.03 13.82
N VAL A 550 -20.17 18.28 12.88
CA VAL A 550 -19.43 17.31 12.04
C VAL A 550 -18.37 18.04 11.23
N ASP A 551 -18.72 19.13 10.53
CA ASP A 551 -17.75 19.89 9.72
C ASP A 551 -16.58 20.39 10.57
N ARG A 552 -16.85 20.89 11.77
CA ARG A 552 -15.81 21.34 12.72
C ARG A 552 -14.89 20.19 13.14
N LEU A 553 -15.46 19.04 13.53
CA LEU A 553 -14.69 17.88 13.97
C LEU A 553 -13.90 17.25 12.82
N MET A 554 -14.48 17.18 11.62
CA MET A 554 -13.78 16.69 10.43
C MET A 554 -12.60 17.57 10.07
N ALA A 555 -12.75 18.90 10.13
CA ALA A 555 -11.64 19.83 9.88
C ALA A 555 -10.50 19.64 10.89
N LEU A 556 -10.81 19.42 12.18
CA LEU A 556 -9.80 19.10 13.19
C LEU A 556 -9.09 17.76 12.91
N CYS A 557 -9.84 16.73 12.51
CA CYS A 557 -9.25 15.45 12.10
C CYS A 557 -8.35 15.59 10.87
N ASP A 558 -8.72 16.45 9.89
CA ASP A 558 -7.89 16.71 8.71
C ASP A 558 -6.60 17.45 9.07
N GLN A 559 -6.67 18.42 9.99
CA GLN A 559 -5.47 19.10 10.53
C GLN A 559 -4.56 18.11 11.25
N LEU A 560 -5.11 17.25 12.11
CA LEU A 560 -4.35 16.22 12.82
C LEU A 560 -3.66 15.26 11.83
N LYS A 561 -4.37 14.82 10.79
CA LYS A 561 -3.81 13.96 9.75
C LYS A 561 -2.67 14.65 9.00
N SER A 562 -2.81 15.92 8.67
CA SER A 562 -1.75 16.72 8.02
C SER A 562 -0.51 16.88 8.90
N HIS A 563 -0.68 17.13 10.20
CA HIS A 563 0.42 17.21 11.16
C HIS A 563 1.13 15.87 11.29
N LEU A 564 0.38 14.76 11.37
CA LEU A 564 0.95 13.42 11.41
C LEU A 564 1.81 13.13 10.17
N GLN A 565 1.32 13.44 8.97
CA GLN A 565 2.05 13.25 7.73
C GLN A 565 3.34 14.08 7.70
N THR A 566 3.29 15.32 8.17
CA THR A 566 4.48 16.19 8.28
C THR A 566 5.50 15.62 9.26
N SER A 567 5.04 15.13 10.42
CA SER A 567 5.89 14.47 11.41
C SER A 567 6.58 13.22 10.83
N GLN A 568 5.82 12.35 10.15
CA GLN A 568 6.37 11.15 9.49
C GLN A 568 7.41 11.51 8.42
N GLN A 569 7.17 12.54 7.63
CA GLN A 569 8.17 13.02 6.65
C GLN A 569 9.44 13.52 7.32
N THR A 570 9.32 14.21 8.47
CA THR A 570 10.46 14.68 9.23
C THR A 570 11.26 13.52 9.81
N GLN A 571 10.60 12.50 10.37
CA GLN A 571 11.25 11.28 10.86
C GLN A 571 12.03 10.57 9.75
N LEU A 572 11.47 10.47 8.55
CA LEU A 572 12.16 9.88 7.40
C LEU A 572 13.41 10.67 6.99
N LYS A 573 13.35 12.01 7.00
CA LYS A 573 14.51 12.86 6.74
C LYS A 573 15.60 12.74 7.81
N LEU A 574 15.21 12.61 9.07
CA LEU A 574 16.15 12.37 10.17
C LEU A 574 16.85 11.02 10.03
N VAL A 575 16.12 9.97 9.62
CA VAL A 575 16.72 8.67 9.31
C VAL A 575 17.72 8.80 8.14
N ASP A 576 17.37 9.54 7.08
CA ASP A 576 18.29 9.79 5.97
C ASP A 576 19.56 10.49 6.43
N SER A 577 19.43 11.53 7.27
CA SER A 577 20.58 12.26 7.83
C SER A 577 21.44 11.37 8.72
N LEU A 578 20.87 10.48 9.54
CA LEU A 578 21.63 9.51 10.33
C LEU A 578 22.43 8.54 9.46
N VAL A 579 21.82 8.07 8.38
CA VAL A 579 22.51 7.22 7.39
C VAL A 579 23.68 7.94 6.76
N GLU A 580 23.49 9.20 6.33
CA GLU A 580 24.55 10.02 5.74
C GLU A 580 25.71 10.32 6.73
N GLN A 581 25.41 10.57 7.99
CA GLN A 581 26.43 10.82 9.04
C GLN A 581 27.31 9.59 9.35
N ALA A 582 26.84 8.39 9.03
CA ALA A 582 27.58 7.15 9.25
C ALA A 582 28.75 6.96 8.25
N PHE A 583 28.77 7.72 7.17
CA PHE A 583 29.77 7.63 6.09
C PHE A 583 30.70 8.83 6.04
#